data_b54fe4279c1a4c50f2a91e62b8b31ad1
#
_entry.id   b54fe4279c1a4c50f2a91e62b8b31ad1
#
_cell.length_a   1.000
_cell.length_b   1.000
_cell.length_c   1.000
_cell.angle_alpha   90.00
_cell.angle_beta   90.00
_cell.angle_gamma   90.00
#
_symmetry.space_group_name_H-M   'P 1'
#
loop_
_entity.id
_entity.type
_entity.pdbx_description
1 polymer ?
#
loop_
_entity_poly.entity_id
_entity_poly.type
_entity_poly.pdbx_seq_one_letter_code
_entity_poly.pdbx_strand_id
1 'polypeptide(L)'
;IYAIDAGTGKILWTYEPHIPPDPLGEVVCCGWDNRGVALGEGMVFVSQLNGVQIALDQETGKVVWSTPIVKPRSGYSITSAPLYYDGRLYVGGSGGEYGVRGRLTALDAKTGKFLWRFYTTPSPKETGGDTWPDNGAYKHGGASLWNTPTVDPKLNEIYFSTSNASPWVGTVRPGDNLFTASIVALDAKTGKYKWHYQEVHHDIWDFDCPSPTVLMDGEMDGRMVHAIGEPCKTGWAYVVDRKTGKPIYPIPEVKVPQDPSQATSSTQPQPTMEPFSPTTLGKEALANAKEAVAADQPKPKVVAGPIFTPMSTDPNTLVMAPNAAVGGDNWPPSSYEPEENMYFVCSQSGATGLIVPPHPAKYVEGQSYIGSDTVVGSGFDTEGFLTAYDMSTGKIAWQDKFKGESCYSGAVTTAGGLLFVGHNEGNLVAYDSKTGEELWHWQTGAAANSTVTPFEDEGEEKIAFYAGGNSLAATAHGENFWVFSLKGTMEEAKGLEAEEEGTVHAGETAQGGGGKGGAPNAEAGKEVFAEECSVCHGADGLGGNGGPDLTTQPKAKEQKGAEEQVAKGGGGMPAFEGTLSEEEIANVAAYVVEDIVGGKYPRRRC
;
A
#
# COMPACT_ATOMS: atom_id res chain seq x y z
N ILE A 1 -3.23 9.14 -17.33
CA ILE A 1 -4.40 9.91 -16.89
C ILE A 1 -5.30 10.10 -18.07
N TYR A 2 -6.59 9.86 -17.89
CA TYR A 2 -7.61 10.00 -18.93
C TYR A 2 -8.64 11.02 -18.45
N ALA A 3 -9.05 11.92 -19.33
CA ALA A 3 -10.28 12.67 -19.16
C ALA A 3 -11.36 12.02 -20.02
N ILE A 4 -12.45 11.63 -19.38
CA ILE A 4 -13.53 10.89 -20.02
C ILE A 4 -14.81 11.72 -19.90
N ASP A 5 -15.53 11.86 -20.99
CA ASP A 5 -16.86 12.45 -20.98
C ASP A 5 -17.83 11.51 -20.28
N ALA A 6 -18.43 11.98 -19.20
CA ALA A 6 -19.25 11.15 -18.32
C ALA A 6 -20.57 10.69 -18.95
N GLY A 7 -21.08 11.41 -19.95
CA GLY A 7 -22.31 11.06 -20.66
C GLY A 7 -22.11 10.04 -21.77
N THR A 8 -20.94 10.06 -22.43
CA THR A 8 -20.68 9.25 -23.64
C THR A 8 -19.58 8.21 -23.48
N GLY A 9 -18.78 8.27 -22.41
CA GLY A 9 -17.61 7.42 -22.22
C GLY A 9 -16.44 7.76 -23.16
N LYS A 10 -16.52 8.87 -23.90
CA LYS A 10 -15.49 9.26 -24.88
C LYS A 10 -14.26 9.83 -24.17
N ILE A 11 -13.06 9.34 -24.50
CA ILE A 11 -11.81 9.94 -24.05
C ILE A 11 -11.64 11.30 -24.73
N LEU A 12 -11.54 12.36 -23.93
CA LEU A 12 -11.35 13.73 -24.38
C LEU A 12 -9.88 14.04 -24.60
N TRP A 13 -9.04 13.64 -23.65
CA TRP A 13 -7.58 13.71 -23.73
C TRP A 13 -6.93 12.64 -22.83
N THR A 14 -5.67 12.36 -23.10
CA THR A 14 -4.83 11.44 -22.33
C THR A 14 -3.52 12.12 -21.98
N TYR A 15 -3.04 11.91 -20.76
CA TYR A 15 -1.68 12.25 -20.35
C TYR A 15 -0.97 10.98 -19.88
N GLU A 16 0.17 10.68 -20.50
CA GLU A 16 1.03 9.56 -20.15
C GLU A 16 2.31 10.07 -19.52
N PRO A 17 2.61 9.73 -18.26
CA PRO A 17 3.86 10.11 -17.62
C PRO A 17 5.01 9.28 -18.21
N HIS A 18 6.09 9.94 -18.61
CA HIS A 18 7.32 9.27 -19.06
C HIS A 18 8.15 8.86 -17.84
N ILE A 19 7.74 7.82 -17.15
CA ILE A 19 8.49 7.23 -16.04
C ILE A 19 9.18 5.98 -16.60
N PRO A 20 10.53 5.94 -16.64
CA PRO A 20 11.25 4.74 -17.08
C PRO A 20 10.87 3.55 -16.19
N PRO A 21 10.46 2.40 -16.74
CA PRO A 21 10.04 1.24 -15.96
C PRO A 21 11.16 0.64 -15.12
N ASP A 22 12.39 0.70 -15.61
CA ASP A 22 13.55 -0.02 -15.18
C ASP A 22 14.09 0.57 -13.89
N PRO A 23 13.94 1.19 -13.03
CA PRO A 23 14.44 1.24 -11.66
C PRO A 23 13.43 1.65 -10.61
N LEU A 24 12.19 1.89 -11.00
CA LEU A 24 11.16 2.22 -10.02
C LEU A 24 10.71 0.97 -9.27
N GLY A 25 10.71 -0.19 -9.88
CA GLY A 25 10.43 -1.46 -9.24
C GLY A 25 11.37 -1.78 -8.07
N GLU A 26 12.60 -1.27 -8.12
CA GLU A 26 13.59 -1.45 -7.04
C GLU A 26 13.37 -0.51 -5.83
N VAL A 27 12.63 0.59 -6.00
CA VAL A 27 12.46 1.65 -4.97
C VAL A 27 11.01 1.95 -4.64
N VAL A 28 10.08 1.12 -5.11
CA VAL A 28 8.64 1.20 -4.81
C VAL A 28 8.22 -0.15 -4.23
N CYS A 29 7.78 -0.19 -2.98
CA CYS A 29 7.56 -1.43 -2.27
C CYS A 29 6.44 -2.31 -2.86
N CYS A 30 5.41 -1.72 -3.43
CA CYS A 30 4.11 -2.38 -3.55
C CYS A 30 3.53 -2.31 -4.96
N GLY A 31 4.38 -2.20 -5.97
CA GLY A 31 3.99 -2.16 -7.39
C GLY A 31 3.64 -0.77 -7.92
N TRP A 32 3.08 -0.76 -9.12
CA TRP A 32 2.67 0.47 -9.80
C TRP A 32 1.29 0.90 -9.33
N ASP A 33 1.24 1.76 -8.33
CA ASP A 33 -0.01 2.24 -7.77
C ASP A 33 -0.14 3.77 -7.79
N ASN A 34 -1.37 4.25 -7.95
CA ASN A 34 -1.74 5.65 -7.85
C ASN A 34 -3.16 5.74 -7.30
N ARG A 35 -3.37 6.54 -6.25
CA ARG A 35 -4.66 6.64 -5.55
C ARG A 35 -5.52 7.81 -6.02
N GLY A 36 -5.22 8.38 -7.20
CA GLY A 36 -6.08 9.38 -7.82
C GLY A 36 -5.45 10.75 -8.00
N VAL A 37 -6.29 11.72 -8.28
CA VAL A 37 -5.93 13.09 -8.64
C VAL A 37 -6.67 14.10 -7.75
N ALA A 38 -6.22 15.35 -7.72
CA ALA A 38 -6.98 16.45 -7.15
C ALA A 38 -7.34 17.46 -8.25
N LEU A 39 -8.45 18.17 -8.06
CA LEU A 39 -8.93 19.21 -8.97
C LEU A 39 -8.91 20.58 -8.27
N GLY A 40 -8.51 21.61 -8.99
CA GLY A 40 -8.52 22.99 -8.51
C GLY A 40 -7.86 23.95 -9.48
N GLU A 41 -8.20 25.24 -9.42
CA GLU A 41 -7.60 26.29 -10.25
C GLU A 41 -7.68 26.03 -11.77
N GLY A 42 -8.66 25.24 -12.25
CA GLY A 42 -8.73 24.80 -13.66
C GLY A 42 -7.67 23.77 -14.04
N MET A 43 -7.12 23.06 -13.07
CA MET A 43 -6.04 22.08 -13.27
C MET A 43 -6.39 20.73 -12.63
N VAL A 44 -5.78 19.69 -13.19
CA VAL A 44 -5.72 18.33 -12.61
C VAL A 44 -4.32 18.12 -12.03
N PHE A 45 -4.26 17.88 -10.74
CA PHE A 45 -3.00 17.64 -10.03
C PHE A 45 -2.73 16.15 -9.90
N VAL A 46 -1.55 15.71 -10.32
CA VAL A 46 -1.16 14.30 -10.37
C VAL A 46 0.19 14.11 -9.66
N SER A 47 0.24 13.18 -8.74
CA SER A 47 1.48 12.71 -8.13
C SER A 47 2.05 11.55 -8.94
N GLN A 48 3.36 11.52 -9.14
CA GLN A 48 4.05 10.45 -9.87
C GLN A 48 4.96 9.64 -8.94
N LEU A 49 5.11 8.35 -9.24
CA LEU A 49 5.95 7.44 -8.44
C LEU A 49 7.42 7.85 -8.38
N ASN A 50 7.93 8.54 -9.40
CA ASN A 50 9.30 9.08 -9.41
C ASN A 50 9.49 10.33 -8.52
N GLY A 51 8.49 10.69 -7.72
CA GLY A 51 8.55 11.82 -6.79
C GLY A 51 8.32 13.20 -7.42
N VAL A 52 7.68 13.25 -8.59
CA VAL A 52 7.32 14.51 -9.27
C VAL A 52 5.84 14.80 -9.09
N GLN A 53 5.51 16.02 -8.73
CA GLN A 53 4.15 16.55 -8.72
C GLN A 53 3.91 17.35 -10.00
N ILE A 54 2.79 17.08 -10.69
CA ILE A 54 2.42 17.71 -11.96
C ILE A 54 1.08 18.41 -11.83
N ALA A 55 0.91 19.50 -12.54
CA ALA A 55 -0.40 20.09 -12.86
C ALA A 55 -0.64 20.04 -14.37
N LEU A 56 -1.78 19.49 -14.73
CA LEU A 56 -2.28 19.45 -16.09
C LEU A 56 -3.41 20.48 -16.24
N ASP A 57 -3.47 21.15 -17.37
CA ASP A 57 -4.63 21.94 -17.74
C ASP A 57 -5.87 21.02 -17.88
N GLN A 58 -6.94 21.35 -17.19
CA GLN A 58 -8.11 20.48 -17.07
C GLN A 58 -8.82 20.23 -18.42
N GLU A 59 -8.78 21.19 -19.34
CA GLU A 59 -9.46 21.10 -20.65
C GLU A 59 -8.62 20.35 -21.68
N THR A 60 -7.29 20.46 -21.61
CA THR A 60 -6.43 19.99 -22.69
C THR A 60 -5.46 18.87 -22.31
N GLY A 61 -5.31 18.57 -21.02
CA GLY A 61 -4.34 17.60 -20.50
C GLY A 61 -2.87 18.04 -20.63
N LYS A 62 -2.59 19.28 -21.04
CA LYS A 62 -1.22 19.78 -21.19
C LYS A 62 -0.60 20.10 -19.84
N VAL A 63 0.68 19.82 -19.70
CA VAL A 63 1.44 20.16 -18.48
C VAL A 63 1.53 21.68 -18.33
N VAL A 64 1.01 22.21 -17.22
CA VAL A 64 1.10 23.61 -16.81
C VAL A 64 2.38 23.85 -16.03
N TRP A 65 2.65 22.98 -15.05
CA TRP A 65 3.90 22.98 -14.31
C TRP A 65 4.25 21.56 -13.83
N SER A 66 5.53 21.35 -13.53
CA SER A 66 6.09 20.10 -13.01
C SER A 66 7.12 20.43 -11.93
N THR A 67 6.96 19.86 -10.73
CA THR A 67 7.82 20.14 -9.57
C THR A 67 8.33 18.84 -8.96
N PRO A 68 9.66 18.60 -8.96
CA PRO A 68 10.23 17.49 -8.22
C PRO A 68 10.11 17.74 -6.71
N ILE A 69 9.49 16.81 -5.99
CA ILE A 69 9.31 16.88 -4.52
C ILE A 69 10.50 16.24 -3.82
N VAL A 70 11.05 15.20 -4.42
CA VAL A 70 12.15 14.39 -3.90
C VAL A 70 13.14 14.04 -5.00
N LYS A 71 14.31 13.58 -4.58
CA LYS A 71 15.32 13.03 -5.47
C LYS A 71 14.85 11.66 -5.98
N PRO A 72 14.84 11.43 -7.30
CA PRO A 72 14.53 10.11 -7.85
C PRO A 72 15.45 9.02 -7.26
N ARG A 73 14.93 7.81 -7.13
CA ARG A 73 15.67 6.64 -6.61
C ARG A 73 16.22 6.78 -5.18
N SER A 74 15.64 7.66 -4.38
CA SER A 74 16.03 7.80 -2.96
C SER A 74 15.26 6.86 -2.02
N GLY A 75 14.47 5.94 -2.55
CA GLY A 75 13.50 5.14 -1.80
C GLY A 75 12.21 5.88 -1.49
N TYR A 76 12.05 7.11 -1.97
CA TYR A 76 10.85 7.93 -1.78
C TYR A 76 10.03 7.98 -3.06
N SER A 77 8.78 7.56 -2.98
CA SER A 77 7.81 7.61 -4.07
C SER A 77 6.54 8.34 -3.64
N ILE A 78 5.65 8.69 -4.58
CA ILE A 78 4.38 9.33 -4.24
C ILE A 78 3.25 8.49 -4.84
N THR A 79 2.55 7.77 -3.99
CA THR A 79 1.44 6.88 -4.33
C THR A 79 0.08 7.48 -4.00
N SER A 80 0.04 8.53 -3.16
CA SER A 80 -1.18 9.22 -2.75
C SER A 80 -1.71 10.17 -3.80
N ALA A 81 -3.03 10.35 -3.84
CA ALA A 81 -3.61 11.54 -4.45
C ALA A 81 -3.17 12.77 -3.65
N PRO A 82 -2.82 13.89 -4.30
CA PRO A 82 -2.58 15.13 -3.59
C PRO A 82 -3.91 15.71 -3.08
N LEU A 83 -3.88 16.52 -2.03
CA LEU A 83 -5.05 17.26 -1.56
C LEU A 83 -4.95 18.71 -2.01
N TYR A 84 -5.98 19.22 -2.70
CA TYR A 84 -6.12 20.64 -3.00
C TYR A 84 -7.03 21.33 -1.97
N TYR A 85 -6.55 22.43 -1.37
CA TYR A 85 -7.35 23.29 -0.51
C TYR A 85 -6.81 24.73 -0.48
N ASP A 86 -7.68 25.71 -0.69
CA ASP A 86 -7.41 27.16 -0.57
C ASP A 86 -6.12 27.61 -1.31
N GLY A 87 -6.01 27.22 -2.59
CA GLY A 87 -4.85 27.58 -3.45
C GLY A 87 -3.55 26.86 -3.10
N ARG A 88 -3.60 25.83 -2.27
CA ARG A 88 -2.46 25.00 -1.87
C ARG A 88 -2.66 23.55 -2.28
N LEU A 89 -1.57 22.90 -2.59
CA LEU A 89 -1.51 21.48 -2.86
C LEU A 89 -0.66 20.81 -1.77
N TYR A 90 -1.23 19.83 -1.10
CA TYR A 90 -0.55 19.07 -0.05
C TYR A 90 -0.18 17.69 -0.58
N VAL A 91 1.10 17.36 -0.49
CA VAL A 91 1.67 16.15 -1.06
C VAL A 91 2.44 15.39 0.02
N GLY A 92 1.99 14.16 0.26
CA GLY A 92 2.69 13.18 1.09
C GLY A 92 3.73 12.40 0.28
N GLY A 93 4.01 11.20 0.69
CA GLY A 93 4.83 10.23 -0.04
C GLY A 93 5.17 9.01 0.78
N SER A 94 5.41 7.91 0.10
CA SER A 94 5.75 6.59 0.64
C SER A 94 7.27 6.35 0.73
N GLY A 95 7.67 5.21 1.27
CA GLY A 95 9.05 4.75 1.37
C GLY A 95 9.50 4.45 2.80
N GLY A 96 8.56 4.11 3.70
CA GLY A 96 8.90 3.67 5.06
C GLY A 96 9.94 2.57 5.03
N GLU A 97 9.77 1.55 4.19
CA GLU A 97 10.64 0.38 4.01
C GLU A 97 12.03 0.71 3.44
N TYR A 98 12.21 1.90 2.90
CA TYR A 98 13.48 2.40 2.35
C TYR A 98 14.18 3.40 3.27
N GLY A 99 13.71 3.57 4.50
CA GLY A 99 14.31 4.50 5.46
C GLY A 99 14.28 5.95 5.00
N VAL A 100 13.18 6.40 4.43
CA VAL A 100 12.99 7.81 4.10
C VAL A 100 12.75 8.64 5.36
N ARG A 101 12.99 9.93 5.28
CA ARG A 101 12.53 10.89 6.28
C ARG A 101 11.13 11.38 5.90
N GLY A 102 10.11 10.82 6.55
CA GLY A 102 8.70 11.12 6.27
C GLY A 102 8.37 12.62 6.38
N ARG A 103 7.40 13.08 5.56
CA ARG A 103 7.08 14.50 5.47
C ARG A 103 5.78 14.77 4.73
N LEU A 104 5.14 15.88 5.07
CA LEU A 104 4.10 16.53 4.27
C LEU A 104 4.67 17.80 3.65
N THR A 105 4.46 17.99 2.35
CA THR A 105 4.91 19.18 1.60
C THR A 105 3.72 19.94 1.08
N ALA A 106 3.69 21.27 1.28
CA ALA A 106 2.71 22.15 0.67
C ALA A 106 3.34 22.95 -0.48
N LEU A 107 2.64 23.02 -1.60
CA LEU A 107 2.98 23.79 -2.78
C LEU A 107 1.89 24.83 -3.06
N ASP A 108 2.26 25.91 -3.69
CA ASP A 108 1.33 26.84 -4.35
C ASP A 108 0.69 26.13 -5.55
N ALA A 109 -0.62 25.99 -5.56
CA ALA A 109 -1.33 25.18 -6.56
C ALA A 109 -1.22 25.77 -7.98
N LYS A 110 -1.14 27.09 -8.14
CA LYS A 110 -1.03 27.75 -9.46
C LYS A 110 0.34 27.61 -10.09
N THR A 111 1.39 27.55 -9.27
CA THR A 111 2.77 27.69 -9.76
C THR A 111 3.65 26.49 -9.46
N GLY A 112 3.19 25.54 -8.63
CA GLY A 112 4.00 24.41 -8.14
C GLY A 112 5.15 24.83 -7.20
N LYS A 113 5.20 26.09 -6.75
CA LYS A 113 6.28 26.57 -5.87
C LYS A 113 6.12 26.02 -4.46
N PHE A 114 7.24 25.67 -3.85
CA PHE A 114 7.32 25.24 -2.46
C PHE A 114 6.85 26.35 -1.52
N LEU A 115 5.97 26.00 -0.54
CA LEU A 115 5.49 26.88 0.50
C LEU A 115 6.08 26.50 1.86
N TRP A 116 5.85 25.26 2.31
CA TRP A 116 6.38 24.74 3.56
C TRP A 116 6.45 23.20 3.56
N ARG A 117 7.16 22.66 4.55
CA ARG A 117 7.28 21.22 4.79
C ARG A 117 7.28 20.93 6.28
N PHE A 118 6.55 19.90 6.66
CA PHE A 118 6.58 19.32 8.01
C PHE A 118 7.23 17.94 7.92
N TYR A 119 8.24 17.68 8.75
CA TYR A 119 8.87 16.37 8.86
C TYR A 119 8.20 15.55 9.96
N THR A 120 7.78 14.33 9.63
CA THR A 120 7.13 13.39 10.55
C THR A 120 8.13 12.58 11.36
N THR A 121 9.42 12.66 11.04
CA THR A 121 10.53 12.18 11.87
C THR A 121 11.38 13.39 12.25
N PRO A 122 11.03 14.06 13.38
CA PRO A 122 11.65 15.32 13.75
C PRO A 122 13.10 15.17 14.16
N SER A 123 13.90 16.21 13.90
CA SER A 123 15.25 16.33 14.45
C SER A 123 15.20 16.66 15.95
N PRO A 124 16.31 16.51 16.71
CA PRO A 124 16.31 16.75 18.16
C PRO A 124 15.85 18.12 18.63
N LYS A 125 15.80 19.11 17.71
CA LYS A 125 15.36 20.49 18.03
C LYS A 125 13.91 20.76 17.64
N GLU A 126 13.27 19.86 16.93
CA GLU A 126 11.88 19.96 16.50
C GLU A 126 10.96 19.28 17.52
N THR A 127 9.67 19.64 17.53
CA THR A 127 8.66 19.01 18.41
C THR A 127 8.64 17.49 18.19
N GLY A 128 8.75 16.70 19.27
CA GLY A 128 8.83 15.25 19.23
C GLY A 128 10.23 14.68 18.95
N GLY A 129 11.24 15.52 18.71
CA GLY A 129 12.61 15.07 18.43
C GLY A 129 13.32 14.42 19.64
N ASP A 130 12.84 14.69 20.85
CA ASP A 130 13.32 14.08 22.10
C ASP A 130 12.90 12.60 22.25
N THR A 131 11.97 12.12 21.43
CA THR A 131 11.56 10.71 21.37
C THR A 131 12.45 9.83 20.47
N TRP A 132 13.44 10.45 19.82
CA TRP A 132 14.44 9.79 18.98
C TRP A 132 15.80 9.80 19.66
N PRO A 133 16.63 8.74 19.47
CA PRO A 133 17.98 8.74 20.02
C PRO A 133 18.88 9.77 19.31
N ASP A 134 19.90 10.25 20.03
CA ASP A 134 20.90 11.17 19.47
C ASP A 134 21.99 10.43 18.63
N ASN A 135 21.55 9.58 17.72
CA ASN A 135 22.39 8.82 16.79
C ASN A 135 22.07 9.09 15.32
N GLY A 136 21.11 9.99 15.05
CA GLY A 136 20.68 10.35 13.72
C GLY A 136 19.64 9.42 13.09
N ALA A 137 19.07 8.45 13.82
CA ALA A 137 18.06 7.51 13.32
C ALA A 137 16.84 8.21 12.70
N TYR A 138 16.43 9.36 13.23
CA TYR A 138 15.31 10.16 12.68
C TYR A 138 15.48 10.52 11.18
N LYS A 139 16.70 10.54 10.65
CA LYS A 139 16.97 10.84 9.24
C LYS A 139 16.46 9.76 8.29
N HIS A 140 16.30 8.56 8.82
CA HIS A 140 15.91 7.34 8.11
C HIS A 140 14.77 6.63 8.85
N GLY A 141 13.97 7.40 9.59
CA GLY A 141 13.01 6.89 10.58
C GLY A 141 11.66 6.44 10.01
N GLY A 142 11.42 6.50 8.71
CA GLY A 142 10.13 6.14 8.12
C GLY A 142 9.06 7.20 8.36
N ALA A 143 7.95 6.84 8.97
CA ALA A 143 6.79 7.71 9.23
C ALA A 143 6.29 8.44 7.98
N SER A 144 6.28 7.77 6.85
CA SER A 144 5.87 8.34 5.56
C SER A 144 4.35 8.61 5.52
N LEU A 145 3.92 9.47 4.60
CA LEU A 145 2.51 9.76 4.34
C LEU A 145 2.17 9.25 2.95
N TRP A 146 1.79 8.01 2.85
CA TRP A 146 1.51 7.40 1.55
C TRP A 146 0.02 7.35 1.20
N ASN A 147 -0.82 8.02 2.01
CA ASN A 147 -2.23 8.24 1.70
C ASN A 147 -2.58 9.74 1.71
N THR A 148 -3.81 10.07 1.33
CA THR A 148 -4.27 11.46 1.14
C THR A 148 -4.65 12.09 2.48
N PRO A 149 -4.17 13.31 2.80
CA PRO A 149 -4.58 14.04 4.00
C PRO A 149 -6.04 14.51 3.92
N THR A 150 -6.61 14.85 5.07
CA THR A 150 -7.96 15.43 5.21
C THR A 150 -7.87 16.87 5.72
N VAL A 151 -8.78 17.75 5.32
CA VAL A 151 -8.83 19.14 5.76
C VAL A 151 -10.16 19.47 6.44
N ASP A 152 -10.10 20.20 7.55
CA ASP A 152 -11.25 20.89 8.11
C ASP A 152 -11.22 22.38 7.74
N PRO A 153 -12.07 22.83 6.81
CA PRO A 153 -12.12 24.24 6.41
C PRO A 153 -12.55 25.21 7.52
N LYS A 154 -13.32 24.73 8.51
CA LYS A 154 -13.80 25.57 9.62
C LYS A 154 -12.67 25.90 10.61
N LEU A 155 -11.78 24.93 10.86
CA LEU A 155 -10.62 25.10 11.74
C LEU A 155 -9.38 25.55 10.96
N ASN A 156 -9.38 25.46 9.62
CA ASN A 156 -8.20 25.63 8.77
C ASN A 156 -7.06 24.71 9.22
N GLU A 157 -7.40 23.47 9.51
CA GLU A 157 -6.48 22.43 9.95
C GLU A 157 -6.44 21.29 8.95
N ILE A 158 -5.24 20.71 8.75
CA ILE A 158 -5.00 19.53 7.95
C ILE A 158 -4.62 18.38 8.87
N TYR A 159 -5.22 17.23 8.63
CA TYR A 159 -5.00 16.00 9.38
C TYR A 159 -4.47 14.92 8.46
N PHE A 160 -3.59 14.11 8.99
CA PHE A 160 -3.06 12.96 8.29
C PHE A 160 -2.52 11.97 9.31
N SER A 161 -2.47 10.74 8.90
CA SER A 161 -1.80 9.68 9.63
C SER A 161 -0.46 9.33 9.01
N THR A 162 0.37 8.71 9.78
CA THR A 162 1.74 8.38 9.40
C THR A 162 1.97 6.87 9.44
N SER A 163 2.92 6.43 8.63
CA SER A 163 3.28 5.04 8.52
C SER A 163 4.22 4.55 9.62
N ASN A 164 4.62 3.29 9.48
CA ASN A 164 5.58 2.56 10.28
C ASN A 164 6.89 3.33 10.53
N ALA A 165 7.56 2.95 11.60
CA ALA A 165 8.95 3.32 11.83
C ALA A 165 9.91 2.50 10.96
N SER A 166 11.05 3.08 10.59
CA SER A 166 12.12 2.39 9.87
C SER A 166 13.46 2.49 10.64
N PRO A 167 14.26 1.41 10.64
CA PRO A 167 13.90 0.03 10.24
C PRO A 167 12.89 -0.57 11.24
N TRP A 168 12.26 -1.71 10.91
CA TRP A 168 11.38 -2.42 11.85
C TRP A 168 12.13 -2.97 13.07
N VAL A 169 13.46 -2.99 13.01
CA VAL A 169 14.34 -3.37 14.13
C VAL A 169 14.46 -2.22 15.12
N GLY A 170 13.84 -2.34 16.27
CA GLY A 170 13.74 -1.28 17.29
C GLY A 170 15.06 -0.89 17.95
N THR A 171 16.06 -1.79 18.04
CA THR A 171 17.33 -1.59 18.74
C THR A 171 18.09 -0.35 18.32
N VAL A 172 17.98 0.07 17.06
CA VAL A 172 18.73 1.23 16.50
C VAL A 172 18.07 2.57 16.76
N ARG A 173 16.80 2.57 17.23
CA ARG A 173 15.98 3.76 17.43
C ARG A 173 15.17 3.77 18.74
N PRO A 174 15.79 3.51 19.91
CA PRO A 174 15.07 3.50 21.18
C PRO A 174 14.28 4.81 21.40
N GLY A 175 13.13 4.71 22.09
CA GLY A 175 12.17 5.80 22.32
C GLY A 175 10.87 5.58 21.54
N ASP A 176 9.87 6.44 21.74
CA ASP A 176 8.54 6.30 21.12
C ASP A 176 8.52 6.62 19.63
N ASN A 177 9.56 7.30 19.13
CA ASN A 177 9.76 7.63 17.72
C ASN A 177 8.64 8.45 17.07
N LEU A 178 8.26 9.58 17.72
CA LEU A 178 7.27 10.50 17.14
C LEU A 178 7.75 11.05 15.77
N PHE A 179 6.89 11.14 14.78
CA PHE A 179 5.44 10.82 14.76
C PHE A 179 5.18 9.56 13.92
N THR A 180 5.76 8.41 14.24
CA THR A 180 5.40 7.14 13.60
C THR A 180 4.04 6.67 14.09
N ALA A 181 3.26 6.01 13.22
CA ALA A 181 1.93 5.48 13.53
C ALA A 181 1.08 6.46 14.36
N SER A 182 0.86 7.66 13.82
CA SER A 182 0.25 8.78 14.55
C SER A 182 -0.71 9.57 13.67
N ILE A 183 -1.83 9.99 14.23
CA ILE A 183 -2.64 11.08 13.69
C ILE A 183 -1.93 12.39 14.03
N VAL A 184 -1.73 13.25 13.04
CA VAL A 184 -1.07 14.56 13.20
C VAL A 184 -1.96 15.66 12.66
N ALA A 185 -2.10 16.76 13.41
CA ALA A 185 -2.81 17.97 12.99
C ALA A 185 -1.86 19.13 12.81
N LEU A 186 -1.97 19.82 11.68
CA LEU A 186 -1.24 21.04 11.38
C LEU A 186 -2.18 22.17 10.98
N ASP A 187 -1.74 23.42 11.16
CA ASP A 187 -2.36 24.57 10.51
C ASP A 187 -2.16 24.46 8.99
N ALA A 188 -3.24 24.38 8.22
CA ALA A 188 -3.20 24.15 6.79
C ALA A 188 -2.41 25.23 6.03
N LYS A 189 -2.50 26.50 6.46
CA LYS A 189 -1.83 27.61 5.79
C LYS A 189 -0.32 27.63 6.01
N THR A 190 0.12 27.30 7.22
CA THR A 190 1.51 27.54 7.66
C THR A 190 2.32 26.29 7.93
N GLY A 191 1.68 25.11 7.98
CA GLY A 191 2.31 23.86 8.37
C GLY A 191 2.73 23.78 9.83
N LYS A 192 2.26 24.73 10.68
CA LYS A 192 2.56 24.71 12.11
C LYS A 192 1.85 23.58 12.81
N TYR A 193 2.59 22.82 13.60
CA TYR A 193 2.09 21.76 14.45
C TYR A 193 1.00 22.27 15.42
N LYS A 194 -0.07 21.47 15.57
CA LYS A 194 -1.18 21.70 16.51
C LYS A 194 -1.20 20.65 17.61
N TRP A 195 -1.40 19.39 17.22
CA TRP A 195 -1.45 18.24 18.12
C TRP A 195 -1.14 16.95 17.37
N HIS A 196 -0.92 15.87 18.09
CA HIS A 196 -0.86 14.50 17.57
C HIS A 196 -1.52 13.53 18.55
N TYR A 197 -1.84 12.37 18.05
CA TYR A 197 -2.17 11.19 18.83
C TYR A 197 -1.37 10.02 18.26
N GLN A 198 -0.49 9.41 19.07
CA GLN A 198 0.29 8.25 18.63
C GLN A 198 -0.49 6.98 18.89
N GLU A 199 -0.71 6.17 17.86
CA GLU A 199 -1.54 4.98 17.89
C GLU A 199 -0.73 3.72 18.20
N VAL A 200 0.57 3.73 17.89
CA VAL A 200 1.51 2.66 18.25
C VAL A 200 2.83 3.27 18.71
N HIS A 201 3.20 2.98 19.96
CA HIS A 201 4.49 3.38 20.52
C HIS A 201 5.60 2.46 20.04
N HIS A 202 6.72 3.02 19.59
CA HIS A 202 7.91 2.26 19.20
C HIS A 202 7.57 1.08 18.28
N ASP A 203 6.89 1.36 17.17
CA ASP A 203 6.44 0.35 16.23
C ASP A 203 7.59 -0.51 15.68
N ILE A 204 7.50 -1.83 15.84
CA ILE A 204 8.42 -2.86 15.30
C ILE A 204 7.70 -3.91 14.46
N TRP A 205 6.41 -3.69 14.14
CA TRP A 205 5.51 -4.65 13.50
C TRP A 205 5.06 -4.22 12.11
N ASP A 206 5.46 -3.02 11.67
CA ASP A 206 4.90 -2.37 10.49
C ASP A 206 3.40 -2.04 10.68
N PHE A 207 3.07 -1.51 11.85
CA PHE A 207 1.73 -1.03 12.17
C PHE A 207 1.53 0.41 11.68
N ASP A 208 1.45 0.56 10.35
CA ASP A 208 0.95 1.79 9.77
C ASP A 208 -0.46 2.07 10.26
N CYS A 209 -0.83 3.33 10.30
CA CYS A 209 -2.22 3.74 10.33
C CYS A 209 -2.48 4.55 9.04
N PRO A 210 -2.64 3.87 7.90
CA PRO A 210 -2.51 4.50 6.60
C PRO A 210 -3.83 4.93 5.98
N SER A 211 -4.97 4.52 6.55
CA SER A 211 -6.28 4.92 6.03
C SER A 211 -6.45 6.45 6.12
N PRO A 212 -7.08 7.11 5.15
CA PRO A 212 -7.39 8.52 5.27
C PRO A 212 -8.26 8.79 6.51
N THR A 213 -7.90 9.82 7.27
CA THR A 213 -8.73 10.24 8.41
C THR A 213 -10.10 10.75 7.95
N VAL A 214 -11.16 10.42 8.69
CA VAL A 214 -12.54 10.81 8.39
C VAL A 214 -13.06 11.81 9.42
N LEU A 215 -13.59 12.94 8.94
CA LEU A 215 -14.25 13.93 9.80
C LEU A 215 -15.65 13.44 10.17
N MET A 216 -15.97 13.50 11.45
CA MET A 216 -17.24 13.06 12.01
C MET A 216 -17.86 14.16 12.86
N ASP A 217 -19.09 14.55 12.57
CA ASP A 217 -19.89 15.47 13.36
C ASP A 217 -21.16 14.75 13.82
N GLY A 218 -21.23 14.33 15.09
CA GLY A 218 -22.34 13.53 15.59
C GLY A 218 -22.40 13.43 17.10
N GLU A 219 -23.43 12.75 17.62
CA GLU A 219 -23.53 12.41 19.03
C GLU A 219 -22.66 11.18 19.32
N MET A 220 -21.70 11.35 20.22
CA MET A 220 -20.79 10.26 20.64
C MET A 220 -20.64 10.32 22.16
N ASP A 221 -20.74 9.17 22.82
CA ASP A 221 -20.65 9.09 24.29
C ASP A 221 -21.58 10.10 24.98
N GLY A 222 -22.82 10.24 24.51
CA GLY A 222 -23.86 11.09 25.06
C GLY A 222 -23.67 12.60 24.85
N ARG A 223 -22.82 13.04 23.93
CA ARG A 223 -22.53 14.44 23.64
C ARG A 223 -22.30 14.69 22.14
N MET A 224 -22.69 15.87 21.66
CA MET A 224 -22.31 16.31 20.31
C MET A 224 -20.82 16.58 20.25
N VAL A 225 -20.12 15.95 19.32
CA VAL A 225 -18.67 16.09 19.14
C VAL A 225 -18.30 16.37 17.70
N HIS A 226 -17.10 16.89 17.52
CA HIS A 226 -16.42 17.08 16.25
C HIS A 226 -15.16 16.21 16.29
N ALA A 227 -15.24 15.03 15.72
CA ALA A 227 -14.19 14.01 15.82
C ALA A 227 -13.46 13.77 14.48
N ILE A 228 -12.34 13.09 14.60
CA ILE A 228 -11.66 12.39 13.53
C ILE A 228 -11.66 10.92 13.89
N GLY A 229 -12.04 10.06 12.93
CA GLY A 229 -11.88 8.63 13.01
C GLY A 229 -10.80 8.15 12.06
N GLU A 230 -10.03 7.17 12.49
CA GLU A 230 -9.03 6.50 11.69
C GLU A 230 -8.93 5.02 12.07
N PRO A 231 -9.12 4.09 11.12
CA PRO A 231 -8.81 2.69 11.32
C PRO A 231 -7.32 2.46 11.07
N CYS A 232 -6.72 1.58 11.88
CA CYS A 232 -5.29 1.32 11.86
C CYS A 232 -5.00 -0.18 11.62
N LYS A 233 -3.82 -0.51 11.12
CA LYS A 233 -3.36 -1.90 10.97
C LYS A 233 -3.52 -2.73 12.25
N THR A 234 -3.53 -2.09 13.42
CA THR A 234 -3.76 -2.77 14.71
C THR A 234 -5.12 -3.48 14.83
N GLY A 235 -6.08 -3.15 13.98
CA GLY A 235 -7.44 -3.71 14.02
C GLY A 235 -8.43 -2.91 14.87
N TRP A 236 -8.03 -1.73 15.35
CA TRP A 236 -8.90 -0.79 16.04
C TRP A 236 -9.08 0.50 15.27
N ALA A 237 -10.24 1.12 15.45
CA ALA A 237 -10.48 2.51 15.07
C ALA A 237 -10.12 3.45 16.23
N TYR A 238 -9.34 4.47 15.94
CA TYR A 238 -9.00 5.55 16.87
C TYR A 238 -9.87 6.76 16.57
N VAL A 239 -10.65 7.19 17.57
CA VAL A 239 -11.59 8.31 17.42
C VAL A 239 -11.23 9.39 18.40
N VAL A 240 -10.80 10.53 17.88
CA VAL A 240 -10.29 11.67 18.69
C VAL A 240 -11.00 12.97 18.33
N ASP A 241 -11.07 13.88 19.30
CA ASP A 241 -11.56 15.25 19.09
C ASP A 241 -10.62 15.99 18.13
N ARG A 242 -11.15 16.47 17.00
CA ARG A 242 -10.34 17.01 15.91
C ARG A 242 -9.63 18.33 16.23
N LYS A 243 -10.05 19.05 17.27
CA LYS A 243 -9.40 20.28 17.71
C LYS A 243 -8.25 20.03 18.69
N THR A 244 -8.32 18.96 19.46
CA THR A 244 -7.42 18.72 20.59
C THR A 244 -6.64 17.41 20.54
N GLY A 245 -7.02 16.47 19.68
CA GLY A 245 -6.46 15.12 19.62
C GLY A 245 -6.80 14.23 20.82
N LYS A 246 -7.73 14.64 21.68
CA LYS A 246 -8.13 13.86 22.85
C LYS A 246 -9.09 12.75 22.44
N PRO A 247 -8.92 11.51 22.95
CA PRO A 247 -9.84 10.41 22.68
C PRO A 247 -11.29 10.75 23.02
N ILE A 248 -12.23 10.37 22.14
CA ILE A 248 -13.68 10.48 22.39
C ILE A 248 -14.14 9.32 23.25
N TYR A 249 -13.81 8.10 22.88
CA TYR A 249 -13.93 6.90 23.70
C TYR A 249 -12.62 6.63 24.41
N PRO A 250 -12.62 6.04 25.62
CA PRO A 250 -11.38 5.77 26.34
C PRO A 250 -10.40 4.92 25.53
N ILE A 251 -9.14 5.34 25.53
CA ILE A 251 -8.02 4.58 24.94
C ILE A 251 -6.95 4.43 26.04
N PRO A 252 -7.08 3.41 26.91
CA PRO A 252 -6.10 3.20 27.97
C PRO A 252 -4.77 2.69 27.44
N GLU A 253 -3.70 3.01 28.15
CA GLU A 253 -2.39 2.41 28.02
C GLU A 253 -2.41 1.00 28.64
N VAL A 254 -2.31 -0.04 27.81
CA VAL A 254 -2.36 -1.44 28.24
C VAL A 254 -0.95 -2.03 28.19
N LYS A 255 -0.58 -2.74 29.27
CA LYS A 255 0.71 -3.45 29.32
C LYS A 255 0.80 -4.53 28.24
N VAL A 256 1.90 -4.57 27.53
CA VAL A 256 2.17 -5.52 26.45
C VAL A 256 3.45 -6.32 26.71
N PRO A 257 3.63 -7.48 26.03
CA PRO A 257 4.88 -8.21 26.07
C PRO A 257 6.07 -7.34 25.68
N GLN A 258 7.21 -7.52 26.33
CA GLN A 258 8.39 -6.69 26.12
C GLN A 258 9.58 -7.53 25.68
N ASP A 259 10.41 -6.95 24.83
CA ASP A 259 11.77 -7.38 24.56
C ASP A 259 12.73 -6.20 24.75
N PRO A 260 13.47 -6.15 25.89
CA PRO A 260 14.43 -5.07 26.12
C PRO A 260 15.53 -4.96 25.06
N SER A 261 15.85 -6.06 24.36
CA SER A 261 16.85 -6.05 23.29
C SER A 261 16.38 -5.26 22.07
N GLN A 262 15.06 -5.07 21.91
CA GLN A 262 14.45 -4.27 20.85
C GLN A 262 13.93 -2.91 21.34
N ALA A 263 14.19 -2.55 22.59
CA ALA A 263 13.74 -1.31 23.22
C ALA A 263 12.20 -1.09 23.17
N THR A 264 11.42 -2.19 23.22
CA THR A 264 9.96 -2.14 23.10
C THR A 264 9.31 -1.28 24.17
N SER A 265 8.21 -0.60 23.84
CA SER A 265 7.40 0.14 24.79
C SER A 265 6.74 -0.79 25.82
N SER A 266 6.57 -0.31 27.05
CA SER A 266 5.95 -1.09 28.13
C SER A 266 4.44 -1.18 28.02
N THR A 267 3.82 -0.25 27.31
CA THR A 267 2.39 -0.16 27.09
C THR A 267 2.10 0.20 25.64
N GLN A 268 0.87 -0.06 25.23
CA GLN A 268 0.33 0.38 23.95
C GLN A 268 -1.10 0.91 24.13
N PRO A 269 -1.50 1.94 23.38
CA PRO A 269 -2.85 2.47 23.42
C PRO A 269 -3.81 1.47 22.78
N GLN A 270 -4.81 1.00 23.55
CA GLN A 270 -5.82 0.07 23.07
C GLN A 270 -7.22 0.66 23.26
N PRO A 271 -7.92 1.03 22.18
CA PRO A 271 -9.27 1.57 22.25
C PRO A 271 -10.24 0.63 22.98
N THR A 272 -11.18 1.20 23.74
CA THR A 272 -12.28 0.46 24.34
C THR A 272 -13.41 0.17 23.35
N MET A 273 -13.41 0.81 22.19
CA MET A 273 -14.21 0.38 21.05
C MET A 273 -13.81 -1.04 20.66
N GLU A 274 -14.80 -1.85 20.27
CA GLU A 274 -14.53 -3.21 19.81
C GLU A 274 -13.61 -3.22 18.60
N PRO A 275 -12.58 -4.11 18.54
CA PRO A 275 -11.74 -4.17 17.35
C PRO A 275 -12.54 -4.68 16.14
N PHE A 276 -12.32 -4.06 14.98
CA PHE A 276 -12.94 -4.50 13.72
C PHE A 276 -12.26 -5.72 13.10
N SER A 277 -11.05 -6.03 13.53
CA SER A 277 -10.26 -7.19 13.11
C SER A 277 -9.72 -7.95 14.32
N PRO A 278 -9.54 -9.28 14.22
CA PRO A 278 -9.02 -10.09 15.33
C PRO A 278 -7.64 -9.64 15.83
N THR A 279 -7.47 -9.51 17.13
CA THR A 279 -6.21 -9.14 17.79
C THR A 279 -5.41 -10.34 18.31
N THR A 280 -5.89 -11.55 17.99
CA THR A 280 -5.23 -12.82 18.28
C THR A 280 -5.33 -13.74 17.07
N LEU A 281 -4.31 -14.56 16.86
CA LEU A 281 -4.33 -15.53 15.76
C LEU A 281 -5.23 -16.72 16.04
N GLY A 282 -6.06 -17.04 15.07
CA GLY A 282 -6.81 -18.28 15.03
C GLY A 282 -5.90 -19.51 14.85
N LYS A 283 -6.44 -20.70 15.14
CA LYS A 283 -5.71 -21.96 14.98
C LYS A 283 -5.35 -22.24 13.52
N GLU A 284 -6.21 -21.85 12.60
CA GLU A 284 -6.05 -22.04 11.17
C GLU A 284 -4.92 -21.15 10.62
N ALA A 285 -4.95 -19.83 10.90
CA ALA A 285 -3.89 -18.91 10.53
C ALA A 285 -2.51 -19.35 11.05
N LEU A 286 -2.45 -19.90 12.28
CA LEU A 286 -1.21 -20.45 12.81
C LEU A 286 -0.80 -21.77 12.13
N ALA A 287 -1.75 -22.59 11.66
CA ALA A 287 -1.44 -23.80 10.90
C ALA A 287 -0.87 -23.45 9.52
N ASN A 288 -1.49 -22.51 8.82
CA ASN A 288 -1.04 -22.02 7.52
C ASN A 288 0.35 -21.38 7.60
N ALA A 289 0.62 -20.57 8.64
CA ALA A 289 1.95 -20.04 8.89
C ALA A 289 3.01 -21.14 9.11
N LYS A 290 2.66 -22.22 9.83
CA LYS A 290 3.56 -23.36 10.01
C LYS A 290 3.82 -24.12 8.72
N GLU A 291 2.84 -24.21 7.83
CA GLU A 291 2.95 -24.87 6.54
C GLU A 291 3.82 -24.02 5.59
N ALA A 292 3.56 -22.73 5.51
CA ALA A 292 4.37 -21.80 4.69
C ALA A 292 5.86 -21.86 5.04
N VAL A 293 6.19 -21.88 6.35
CA VAL A 293 7.59 -22.00 6.83
C VAL A 293 8.14 -23.42 6.65
N ALA A 294 7.29 -24.41 6.40
CA ALA A 294 7.73 -25.82 6.29
C ALA A 294 8.57 -26.10 5.04
N ALA A 295 8.53 -25.26 4.02
CA ALA A 295 9.33 -25.40 2.80
C ALA A 295 10.79 -24.97 2.99
N ASP A 296 11.10 -24.07 3.95
CA ASP A 296 12.43 -23.53 4.14
C ASP A 296 13.29 -24.37 5.11
N GLN A 297 14.59 -24.39 4.91
CA GLN A 297 15.56 -25.08 5.78
C GLN A 297 16.67 -24.10 6.23
N PRO A 298 17.03 -24.06 7.55
CA PRO A 298 16.41 -24.80 8.67
C PRO A 298 15.08 -24.20 9.13
N LYS A 299 14.15 -25.05 9.55
CA LYS A 299 12.80 -24.65 9.96
C LYS A 299 12.80 -24.01 11.34
N PRO A 300 12.44 -22.71 11.48
CA PRO A 300 12.23 -22.13 12.79
C PRO A 300 10.97 -22.73 13.47
N LYS A 301 10.95 -22.71 14.77
CA LYS A 301 9.74 -23.01 15.56
C LYS A 301 8.76 -21.84 15.40
N VAL A 302 7.60 -22.08 14.79
CA VAL A 302 6.56 -21.05 14.65
C VAL A 302 5.70 -21.01 15.93
N VAL A 303 5.60 -19.82 16.51
CA VAL A 303 4.77 -19.51 17.68
C VAL A 303 3.91 -18.29 17.38
N ALA A 304 2.76 -18.18 18.07
CA ALA A 304 1.90 -17.01 17.99
C ALA A 304 1.81 -16.34 19.36
N GLY A 305 1.68 -15.02 19.35
CA GLY A 305 1.36 -14.21 20.53
C GLY A 305 0.12 -13.33 20.26
N PRO A 306 -0.42 -12.66 21.30
CA PRO A 306 -1.40 -11.60 21.11
C PRO A 306 -0.76 -10.43 20.33
N ILE A 307 -1.59 -9.50 19.89
CA ILE A 307 -1.12 -8.26 19.26
C ILE A 307 -0.04 -7.57 20.14
N PHE A 308 0.91 -6.91 19.51
CA PHE A 308 2.09 -6.30 20.16
C PHE A 308 3.06 -7.30 20.82
N THR A 309 3.00 -8.59 20.48
CA THR A 309 4.08 -9.52 20.84
C THR A 309 5.32 -9.18 20.02
N PRO A 310 6.50 -8.94 20.66
CA PRO A 310 7.72 -8.61 19.93
C PRO A 310 8.15 -9.71 18.97
N MET A 311 8.69 -9.30 17.84
CA MET A 311 9.31 -10.19 16.87
C MET A 311 10.52 -10.91 17.48
N SER A 312 10.86 -12.10 16.97
CA SER A 312 11.92 -12.93 17.57
C SER A 312 13.31 -12.42 17.20
N THR A 313 14.23 -12.42 18.19
CA THR A 313 15.68 -12.28 17.97
C THR A 313 16.40 -13.63 17.92
N ASP A 314 15.71 -14.74 18.20
CA ASP A 314 16.23 -16.11 18.05
C ASP A 314 15.97 -16.60 16.61
N PRO A 315 17.04 -16.89 15.82
CA PRO A 315 16.88 -17.35 14.44
C PRO A 315 16.14 -18.70 14.31
N ASN A 316 16.00 -19.44 15.40
CA ASN A 316 15.27 -20.71 15.42
C ASN A 316 13.80 -20.56 15.82
N THR A 317 13.32 -19.34 16.07
CA THR A 317 11.95 -19.07 16.51
C THR A 317 11.36 -17.95 15.69
N LEU A 318 10.24 -18.18 15.02
CA LEU A 318 9.45 -17.18 14.31
C LEU A 318 8.21 -16.85 15.14
N VAL A 319 8.06 -15.60 15.54
CA VAL A 319 6.86 -15.11 16.22
C VAL A 319 5.92 -14.49 15.19
N MET A 320 4.72 -15.07 15.05
CA MET A 320 3.66 -14.51 14.22
C MET A 320 2.84 -13.53 15.06
N ALA A 321 2.79 -12.28 14.64
CA ALA A 321 1.98 -11.24 15.25
C ALA A 321 0.71 -10.98 14.43
N PRO A 322 -0.49 -10.93 15.08
CA PRO A 322 -1.74 -10.58 14.41
C PRO A 322 -1.62 -9.19 13.77
N ASN A 323 -2.18 -9.03 12.60
CA ASN A 323 -2.27 -7.78 11.86
C ASN A 323 -0.91 -7.07 11.54
N ALA A 324 0.24 -7.68 11.89
CA ALA A 324 1.54 -7.12 11.54
C ALA A 324 1.72 -7.07 10.02
N ALA A 325 2.34 -6.05 9.50
CA ALA A 325 2.63 -5.73 8.11
C ALA A 325 1.38 -5.59 7.22
N VAL A 326 0.60 -6.65 7.05
CA VAL A 326 -0.60 -6.66 6.19
C VAL A 326 -1.69 -5.74 6.76
N GLY A 327 -1.90 -5.78 8.07
CA GLY A 327 -2.86 -4.95 8.80
C GLY A 327 -4.25 -5.58 8.95
N GLY A 328 -4.96 -5.13 10.01
CA GLY A 328 -6.40 -5.29 10.13
C GLY A 328 -7.14 -4.38 9.17
N ASP A 329 -6.69 -3.13 9.03
CA ASP A 329 -7.00 -2.20 7.95
C ASP A 329 -5.72 -1.80 7.23
N ASN A 330 -5.85 -1.20 6.04
CA ASN A 330 -4.72 -0.75 5.25
C ASN A 330 -5.07 0.59 4.57
N TRP A 331 -4.70 0.79 3.30
CA TRP A 331 -4.93 2.02 2.55
C TRP A 331 -6.40 2.34 2.20
N PRO A 332 -7.35 1.38 2.15
CA PRO A 332 -8.70 1.70 1.76
C PRO A 332 -9.32 2.75 2.69
N PRO A 333 -10.01 3.76 2.14
CA PRO A 333 -10.69 4.75 2.97
C PRO A 333 -11.91 4.14 3.67
N SER A 334 -12.08 4.52 4.92
CA SER A 334 -13.30 4.35 5.69
C SER A 334 -14.30 5.48 5.40
N SER A 335 -15.56 5.35 5.83
CA SER A 335 -16.55 6.41 5.65
C SER A 335 -17.45 6.59 6.86
N TYR A 336 -18.03 7.79 7.00
CA TYR A 336 -18.98 8.13 8.04
C TYR A 336 -20.27 8.66 7.43
N GLU A 337 -21.39 8.10 7.85
CA GLU A 337 -22.74 8.52 7.50
C GLU A 337 -23.32 9.33 8.66
N PRO A 338 -23.55 10.66 8.49
CA PRO A 338 -23.91 11.54 9.60
C PRO A 338 -25.38 11.44 10.05
N GLU A 339 -26.33 11.07 9.18
CA GLU A 339 -27.75 11.01 9.54
C GLU A 339 -28.04 9.81 10.46
N GLU A 340 -27.38 8.68 10.21
CA GLU A 340 -27.48 7.48 11.03
C GLU A 340 -26.40 7.41 12.12
N ASN A 341 -25.41 8.31 12.05
CA ASN A 341 -24.26 8.37 12.95
C ASN A 341 -23.46 7.06 12.96
N MET A 342 -23.20 6.53 11.75
CA MET A 342 -22.54 5.25 11.52
C MET A 342 -21.17 5.44 10.90
N TYR A 343 -20.19 4.63 11.32
CA TYR A 343 -18.82 4.62 10.79
C TYR A 343 -18.48 3.24 10.21
N PHE A 344 -17.98 3.20 8.98
CA PHE A 344 -17.76 1.98 8.21
C PHE A 344 -16.29 1.76 7.92
N VAL A 345 -15.84 0.54 8.20
CA VAL A 345 -14.46 0.10 7.99
C VAL A 345 -14.44 -1.21 7.20
N CYS A 346 -13.71 -1.20 6.08
CA CYS A 346 -13.38 -2.38 5.30
C CYS A 346 -12.04 -2.92 5.79
N SER A 347 -12.00 -4.14 6.29
CA SER A 347 -10.86 -4.68 7.02
C SER A 347 -10.63 -6.16 6.75
N GLN A 348 -9.56 -6.70 7.30
CA GLN A 348 -9.21 -8.11 7.15
C GLN A 348 -8.52 -8.64 8.41
N SER A 349 -8.38 -9.95 8.51
CA SER A 349 -7.46 -10.58 9.47
C SER A 349 -6.17 -10.98 8.75
N GLY A 350 -5.07 -10.91 9.43
CA GLY A 350 -3.78 -11.31 8.86
C GLY A 350 -2.75 -11.58 9.95
N ALA A 351 -1.60 -12.10 9.56
CA ALA A 351 -0.48 -12.25 10.47
C ALA A 351 0.84 -12.23 9.69
N THR A 352 1.83 -11.60 10.27
CA THR A 352 3.18 -11.63 9.74
C THR A 352 4.17 -11.89 10.85
N GLY A 353 5.24 -12.60 10.55
CA GLY A 353 6.36 -12.82 11.43
C GLY A 353 7.66 -12.43 10.75
N LEU A 354 8.60 -11.93 11.53
CA LEU A 354 9.96 -11.71 11.07
C LEU A 354 10.96 -12.14 12.15
N ILE A 355 12.15 -12.49 11.71
CA ILE A 355 13.27 -12.77 12.60
C ILE A 355 14.20 -11.55 12.58
N VAL A 356 14.38 -10.95 13.75
CA VAL A 356 15.24 -9.77 13.91
C VAL A 356 16.71 -10.21 13.97
N PRO A 357 17.56 -9.81 13.03
CA PRO A 357 18.96 -10.18 13.05
C PRO A 357 19.69 -9.48 14.21
N PRO A 358 20.77 -10.07 14.75
CA PRO A 358 21.55 -9.48 15.83
C PRO A 358 22.24 -8.17 15.45
N HIS A 359 22.44 -7.95 14.16
CA HIS A 359 23.06 -6.75 13.61
C HIS A 359 22.20 -6.24 12.45
N PRO A 360 21.41 -5.18 12.67
CA PRO A 360 20.58 -4.62 11.61
C PRO A 360 21.45 -4.11 10.45
N ALA A 361 20.90 -4.21 9.24
CA ALA A 361 21.55 -3.71 8.03
C ALA A 361 21.90 -2.23 8.16
N LYS A 362 22.97 -1.81 7.50
CA LYS A 362 23.30 -0.39 7.37
C LYS A 362 22.39 0.25 6.34
N TYR A 363 21.96 1.47 6.62
CA TYR A 363 21.21 2.27 5.66
C TYR A 363 22.01 2.51 4.37
N VAL A 364 21.39 2.24 3.23
CA VAL A 364 21.85 2.61 1.89
C VAL A 364 20.69 3.30 1.18
N GLU A 365 20.94 4.52 0.65
CA GLU A 365 19.89 5.28 -0.04
C GLU A 365 19.33 4.51 -1.23
N GLY A 366 17.99 4.39 -1.30
CA GLY A 366 17.29 3.69 -2.37
C GLY A 366 17.27 2.17 -2.26
N GLN A 367 17.77 1.60 -1.17
CA GLN A 367 17.67 0.17 -0.89
C GLN A 367 16.70 -0.09 0.27
N SER A 368 16.13 -1.29 0.31
CA SER A 368 15.29 -1.72 1.42
C SER A 368 16.02 -1.58 2.76
N TYR A 369 15.35 -0.99 3.74
CA TYR A 369 15.85 -0.75 5.10
C TYR A 369 14.86 -1.25 6.14
N ILE A 370 14.30 -2.43 5.94
CA ILE A 370 13.42 -3.10 6.90
C ILE A 370 14.24 -3.56 8.12
N GLY A 371 15.47 -4.00 7.86
CA GLY A 371 16.39 -4.47 8.89
C GLY A 371 16.30 -5.96 9.16
N SER A 372 15.47 -6.70 8.44
CA SER A 372 15.38 -8.16 8.48
C SER A 372 15.41 -8.72 7.05
N ASP A 373 16.09 -9.84 6.88
CA ASP A 373 16.12 -10.59 5.62
C ASP A 373 15.06 -11.70 5.58
N THR A 374 14.38 -11.96 6.71
CA THR A 374 13.38 -13.02 6.83
C THR A 374 12.05 -12.41 7.25
N VAL A 375 11.15 -12.28 6.30
CA VAL A 375 9.76 -11.87 6.53
C VAL A 375 8.87 -13.00 6.04
N VAL A 376 8.03 -13.54 6.92
CA VAL A 376 7.05 -14.57 6.57
C VAL A 376 5.66 -14.00 6.82
N GLY A 377 4.91 -13.78 5.75
CA GLY A 377 3.51 -13.43 5.81
C GLY A 377 2.67 -14.69 5.65
N SER A 378 1.67 -14.91 6.50
CA SER A 378 0.52 -15.71 6.11
C SER A 378 -0.38 -14.75 5.31
N GLY A 379 -0.01 -14.51 4.05
CA GLY A 379 -0.75 -13.62 3.21
C GLY A 379 -2.19 -14.11 3.09
N PHE A 380 -3.11 -13.22 3.11
CA PHE A 380 -4.46 -13.24 2.58
C PHE A 380 -5.34 -14.52 2.69
N ASP A 381 -4.95 -15.58 3.38
CA ASP A 381 -5.85 -16.64 3.88
C ASP A 381 -6.76 -16.08 4.97
N THR A 382 -7.39 -14.96 4.69
CA THR A 382 -7.89 -14.07 5.71
C THR A 382 -9.37 -13.87 5.48
N GLU A 383 -10.11 -13.83 6.55
CA GLU A 383 -11.46 -13.32 6.50
C GLU A 383 -11.40 -11.81 6.31
N GLY A 384 -12.12 -11.27 5.35
CA GLY A 384 -12.43 -9.85 5.26
C GLY A 384 -13.63 -9.52 6.15
N PHE A 385 -13.68 -8.26 6.58
CA PHE A 385 -14.78 -7.76 7.40
C PHE A 385 -15.24 -6.40 6.88
N LEU A 386 -16.52 -6.25 6.70
CA LEU A 386 -17.16 -4.94 6.57
C LEU A 386 -17.85 -4.64 7.90
N THR A 387 -17.31 -3.67 8.62
CA THR A 387 -17.75 -3.35 9.98
C THR A 387 -18.44 -2.00 10.02
N ALA A 388 -19.62 -1.93 10.61
CA ALA A 388 -20.35 -0.70 10.90
C ALA A 388 -20.39 -0.46 12.41
N TYR A 389 -19.93 0.70 12.84
CA TYR A 389 -20.02 1.16 14.22
C TYR A 389 -21.19 2.12 14.40
N ASP A 390 -21.99 1.92 15.44
CA ASP A 390 -22.88 2.97 16.00
C ASP A 390 -22.01 3.96 16.80
N MET A 391 -21.82 5.14 16.26
CA MET A 391 -20.96 6.16 16.88
C MET A 391 -21.60 6.83 18.09
N SER A 392 -22.87 6.58 18.40
CA SER A 392 -23.44 7.03 19.67
C SER A 392 -22.92 6.23 20.86
N THR A 393 -22.58 4.97 20.63
CA THR A 393 -22.16 4.01 21.64
C THR A 393 -20.70 3.53 21.50
N GLY A 394 -20.09 3.70 20.32
CA GLY A 394 -18.78 3.15 19.98
C GLY A 394 -18.75 1.62 19.83
N LYS A 395 -19.91 0.99 19.62
CA LYS A 395 -20.04 -0.47 19.45
C LYS A 395 -20.28 -0.84 18.00
N ILE A 396 -19.91 -2.05 17.65
CA ILE A 396 -20.27 -2.65 16.36
C ILE A 396 -21.79 -2.84 16.31
N ALA A 397 -22.43 -2.17 15.37
CA ALA A 397 -23.86 -2.32 15.08
C ALA A 397 -24.10 -3.57 14.26
N TRP A 398 -23.29 -3.78 13.23
CA TRP A 398 -23.25 -5.00 12.43
C TRP A 398 -21.87 -5.20 11.81
N GLN A 399 -21.55 -6.43 11.49
CA GLN A 399 -20.32 -6.80 10.80
C GLN A 399 -20.62 -7.96 9.85
N ASP A 400 -20.31 -7.76 8.58
CA ASP A 400 -20.34 -8.84 7.59
C ASP A 400 -18.95 -9.42 7.39
N LYS A 401 -18.88 -10.73 7.06
CA LYS A 401 -17.64 -11.48 6.88
C LYS A 401 -17.53 -12.00 5.46
N PHE A 402 -16.48 -11.60 4.80
CA PHE A 402 -16.14 -12.04 3.45
C PHE A 402 -15.29 -13.32 3.54
N LYS A 403 -15.93 -14.44 3.24
CA LYS A 403 -15.33 -15.75 3.44
C LYS A 403 -14.34 -16.08 2.33
N GLY A 404 -13.07 -16.24 2.69
CA GLY A 404 -12.02 -16.60 1.74
C GLY A 404 -11.47 -15.41 0.94
N GLU A 405 -11.86 -14.19 1.26
CA GLU A 405 -11.30 -12.97 0.66
C GLU A 405 -11.05 -11.88 1.70
N SER A 406 -10.17 -10.95 1.41
CA SER A 406 -9.96 -9.74 2.20
C SER A 406 -10.95 -8.65 1.79
N CYS A 407 -11.41 -7.80 2.71
CA CYS A 407 -12.04 -6.54 2.35
C CYS A 407 -10.94 -5.53 2.03
N TYR A 408 -10.69 -5.27 0.75
CA TYR A 408 -9.57 -4.46 0.28
C TYR A 408 -10.01 -3.40 -0.73
N SER A 409 -11.15 -2.77 -0.44
CA SER A 409 -11.78 -1.69 -1.20
C SER A 409 -12.16 -0.54 -0.29
N GLY A 410 -12.27 0.67 -0.81
CA GLY A 410 -12.78 1.80 -0.05
C GLY A 410 -14.28 1.66 0.24
N ALA A 411 -14.69 1.95 1.47
CA ALA A 411 -16.09 2.09 1.84
C ALA A 411 -16.57 3.51 1.54
N VAL A 412 -17.70 3.66 0.83
CA VAL A 412 -18.26 4.98 0.48
C VAL A 412 -19.76 5.00 0.74
N THR A 413 -20.19 5.93 1.58
CA THR A 413 -21.61 6.16 1.88
C THR A 413 -22.21 7.28 1.05
N THR A 414 -23.50 7.22 0.80
CA THR A 414 -24.28 8.29 0.19
C THR A 414 -25.37 8.77 1.16
N ALA A 415 -25.86 10.01 0.97
CA ALA A 415 -26.94 10.57 1.76
C ALA A 415 -28.27 9.79 1.64
N GLY A 416 -28.38 8.89 0.66
CA GLY A 416 -29.53 8.00 0.47
C GLY A 416 -29.47 6.71 1.31
N GLY A 417 -28.50 6.55 2.21
CA GLY A 417 -28.36 5.36 3.06
C GLY A 417 -27.75 4.15 2.33
N LEU A 418 -27.00 4.36 1.24
CA LEU A 418 -26.25 3.31 0.57
C LEU A 418 -24.79 3.30 1.03
N LEU A 419 -24.24 2.12 1.15
CA LEU A 419 -22.82 1.86 1.39
C LEU A 419 -22.26 1.03 0.23
N PHE A 420 -21.31 1.57 -0.52
CA PHE A 420 -20.65 0.87 -1.62
C PHE A 420 -19.31 0.29 -1.18
N VAL A 421 -19.08 -0.97 -1.53
CA VAL A 421 -17.82 -1.70 -1.31
C VAL A 421 -17.56 -2.63 -2.49
N GLY A 422 -16.34 -2.72 -2.94
CA GLY A 422 -15.92 -3.67 -3.97
C GLY A 422 -15.34 -4.95 -3.37
N HIS A 423 -15.56 -6.07 -4.08
CA HIS A 423 -15.13 -7.41 -3.71
C HIS A 423 -14.01 -7.92 -4.61
N ASN A 424 -13.16 -8.81 -4.10
CA ASN A 424 -12.03 -9.38 -4.86
C ASN A 424 -12.48 -10.22 -6.06
N GLU A 425 -13.68 -10.80 -6.00
CA GLU A 425 -14.30 -11.57 -7.08
C GLU A 425 -14.84 -10.69 -8.22
N GLY A 426 -14.73 -9.36 -8.11
CA GLY A 426 -15.07 -8.40 -9.14
C GLY A 426 -16.45 -7.77 -8.99
N ASN A 427 -17.20 -8.05 -7.95
CA ASN A 427 -18.48 -7.40 -7.69
C ASN A 427 -18.29 -6.04 -7.00
N LEU A 428 -18.90 -5.00 -7.54
CA LEU A 428 -19.21 -3.78 -6.81
C LEU A 428 -20.59 -3.97 -6.14
N VAL A 429 -20.65 -3.84 -4.82
CA VAL A 429 -21.86 -4.11 -4.03
C VAL A 429 -22.36 -2.84 -3.35
N ALA A 430 -23.67 -2.62 -3.36
CA ALA A 430 -24.34 -1.62 -2.57
C ALA A 430 -25.12 -2.29 -1.43
N TYR A 431 -24.83 -1.86 -0.22
CA TYR A 431 -25.50 -2.30 1.01
C TYR A 431 -26.42 -1.20 1.55
N ASP A 432 -27.45 -1.59 2.27
CA ASP A 432 -28.13 -0.70 3.20
C ASP A 432 -27.17 -0.36 4.34
N SER A 433 -26.83 0.91 4.51
CA SER A 433 -25.82 1.35 5.49
C SER A 433 -26.21 1.00 6.93
N LYS A 434 -27.49 1.00 7.26
CA LYS A 434 -28.01 0.76 8.59
C LYS A 434 -28.01 -0.71 9.00
N THR A 435 -28.32 -1.60 8.05
CA THR A 435 -28.57 -3.01 8.32
C THR A 435 -27.46 -3.94 7.84
N GLY A 436 -26.65 -3.50 6.87
CA GLY A 436 -25.68 -4.33 6.16
C GLY A 436 -26.34 -5.28 5.14
N GLU A 437 -27.63 -5.13 4.83
CA GLU A 437 -28.30 -5.93 3.82
C GLU A 437 -27.79 -5.56 2.42
N GLU A 438 -27.39 -6.56 1.62
CA GLU A 438 -27.04 -6.36 0.22
C GLU A 438 -28.30 -5.96 -0.58
N LEU A 439 -28.24 -4.80 -1.24
CA LEU A 439 -29.34 -4.28 -2.03
C LEU A 439 -29.11 -4.47 -3.54
N TRP A 440 -27.86 -4.45 -3.97
CA TRP A 440 -27.48 -4.52 -5.36
C TRP A 440 -26.02 -4.91 -5.51
N HIS A 441 -25.70 -5.63 -6.58
CA HIS A 441 -24.32 -5.87 -7.00
C HIS A 441 -24.18 -5.77 -8.53
N TRP A 442 -22.92 -5.62 -8.96
CA TRP A 442 -22.54 -5.54 -10.36
C TRP A 442 -21.18 -6.15 -10.61
N GLN A 443 -21.13 -7.13 -11.52
CA GLN A 443 -19.86 -7.74 -11.93
C GLN A 443 -19.10 -6.80 -12.86
N THR A 444 -17.89 -6.39 -12.46
CA THR A 444 -17.06 -5.40 -13.15
C THR A 444 -16.04 -6.01 -14.11
N GLY A 445 -15.84 -7.34 -14.09
CA GLY A 445 -14.93 -8.06 -14.98
C GLY A 445 -13.44 -8.03 -14.56
N ALA A 446 -13.13 -7.47 -13.41
CA ALA A 446 -11.83 -7.51 -12.73
C ALA A 446 -12.06 -7.32 -11.24
N ALA A 447 -11.08 -7.60 -10.39
CA ALA A 447 -11.25 -7.42 -8.96
C ALA A 447 -11.54 -5.95 -8.59
N ALA A 448 -12.56 -5.76 -7.76
CA ALA A 448 -13.15 -4.46 -7.44
C ALA A 448 -12.48 -3.82 -6.22
N ASN A 449 -11.15 -3.56 -6.29
CA ASN A 449 -10.35 -3.09 -5.16
C ASN A 449 -10.17 -1.56 -5.09
N SER A 450 -10.87 -0.77 -5.89
CA SER A 450 -10.78 0.68 -5.82
C SER A 450 -11.88 1.30 -4.96
N THR A 451 -11.94 2.62 -4.93
CA THR A 451 -12.94 3.39 -4.21
C THR A 451 -13.94 3.97 -5.18
N VAL A 452 -15.23 3.86 -4.85
CA VAL A 452 -16.32 4.50 -5.60
C VAL A 452 -16.19 6.02 -5.52
N THR A 453 -16.49 6.70 -6.63
CA THR A 453 -16.56 8.16 -6.69
C THR A 453 -17.97 8.59 -7.13
N PRO A 454 -18.84 9.00 -6.19
CA PRO A 454 -20.12 9.62 -6.53
C PRO A 454 -19.90 11.02 -7.10
N PHE A 455 -20.67 11.39 -8.11
CA PHE A 455 -20.64 12.74 -8.71
C PHE A 455 -21.98 13.07 -9.37
N GLU A 456 -22.22 14.35 -9.57
CA GLU A 456 -23.41 14.85 -10.30
C GLU A 456 -22.99 15.30 -11.70
N ASP A 457 -23.76 14.89 -12.70
CA ASP A 457 -23.62 15.30 -14.08
C ASP A 457 -25.00 15.58 -14.68
N GLU A 458 -25.22 16.81 -15.17
CA GLU A 458 -26.51 17.29 -15.72
C GLU A 458 -27.72 17.10 -14.77
N GLY A 459 -27.49 17.21 -13.45
CA GLY A 459 -28.51 17.03 -12.42
C GLY A 459 -28.89 15.57 -12.15
N GLU A 460 -28.10 14.63 -12.63
CA GLU A 460 -28.22 13.19 -12.34
C GLU A 460 -27.01 12.73 -11.50
N GLU A 461 -27.29 12.03 -10.40
CA GLU A 461 -26.25 11.37 -9.61
C GLU A 461 -25.71 10.17 -10.37
N LYS A 462 -24.39 10.09 -10.46
CA LYS A 462 -23.65 9.00 -11.11
C LYS A 462 -22.56 8.50 -10.18
N ILE A 463 -22.10 7.29 -10.44
CA ILE A 463 -21.01 6.64 -9.70
C ILE A 463 -19.96 6.22 -10.69
N ALA A 464 -18.73 6.67 -10.50
CA ALA A 464 -17.56 6.19 -11.23
C ALA A 464 -16.81 5.15 -10.39
N PHE A 465 -16.36 4.09 -11.06
CA PHE A 465 -15.62 3.00 -10.42
C PHE A 465 -14.58 2.41 -11.38
N TYR A 466 -13.37 2.16 -10.87
CA TYR A 466 -12.30 1.48 -11.61
C TYR A 466 -12.05 0.09 -11.03
N ALA A 467 -12.19 -0.94 -11.84
CA ALA A 467 -11.86 -2.31 -11.49
C ALA A 467 -10.54 -2.70 -12.14
N GLY A 468 -9.49 -2.72 -11.36
CA GLY A 468 -8.12 -2.95 -11.82
C GLY A 468 -7.39 -4.06 -11.08
N GLY A 469 -7.98 -4.58 -10.02
CA GLY A 469 -7.33 -5.52 -9.12
C GLY A 469 -6.28 -4.87 -8.23
N ASN A 470 -5.59 -5.70 -7.46
CA ASN A 470 -4.53 -5.29 -6.53
C ASN A 470 -3.46 -6.38 -6.46
N SER A 471 -2.23 -6.04 -6.85
CA SER A 471 -1.10 -7.00 -6.85
C SER A 471 -0.71 -7.46 -5.45
N LEU A 472 -0.82 -6.60 -4.43
CA LEU A 472 -0.51 -6.96 -3.05
C LEU A 472 -1.54 -7.94 -2.45
N ALA A 473 -2.80 -7.84 -2.88
CA ALA A 473 -3.88 -8.76 -2.51
C ALA A 473 -3.97 -9.97 -3.48
N ALA A 474 -3.08 -10.09 -4.46
CA ALA A 474 -3.07 -11.14 -5.47
C ALA A 474 -4.43 -11.33 -6.16
N THR A 475 -5.14 -10.24 -6.45
CA THR A 475 -6.47 -10.28 -7.06
C THR A 475 -6.40 -10.10 -8.58
N ALA A 476 -7.45 -10.53 -9.29
CA ALA A 476 -7.51 -10.49 -10.75
C ALA A 476 -7.37 -9.07 -11.30
N HIS A 477 -6.36 -8.86 -12.14
CA HIS A 477 -6.10 -7.57 -12.79
C HIS A 477 -7.07 -7.28 -13.95
N GLY A 478 -7.32 -6.00 -14.20
CA GLY A 478 -8.11 -5.51 -15.32
C GLY A 478 -7.95 -4.02 -15.53
N GLU A 479 -8.61 -3.51 -16.58
CA GLU A 479 -8.57 -2.10 -16.96
C GLU A 479 -9.99 -1.56 -17.18
N ASN A 480 -10.96 -2.01 -16.36
CA ASN A 480 -12.36 -1.69 -16.53
C ASN A 480 -12.74 -0.43 -15.74
N PHE A 481 -13.19 0.60 -16.44
CA PHE A 481 -13.72 1.82 -15.84
C PHE A 481 -15.23 1.91 -16.12
N TRP A 482 -16.01 1.94 -15.06
CA TRP A 482 -17.47 1.97 -15.09
C TRP A 482 -17.99 3.33 -14.65
N VAL A 483 -19.05 3.78 -15.32
CA VAL A 483 -19.91 4.89 -14.87
C VAL A 483 -21.33 4.37 -14.77
N PHE A 484 -21.87 4.36 -13.57
CA PHE A 484 -23.24 3.92 -13.29
C PHE A 484 -24.19 5.11 -13.22
N SER A 485 -25.40 4.91 -13.72
CA SER A 485 -26.52 5.84 -13.69
C SER A 485 -27.81 5.04 -13.60
N LEU A 486 -28.86 5.61 -13.01
CA LEU A 486 -30.18 4.97 -12.97
C LEU A 486 -30.78 4.73 -14.36
N LYS A 487 -30.21 5.34 -15.40
CA LYS A 487 -30.61 5.18 -16.80
C LYS A 487 -29.67 4.32 -17.61
N GLY A 488 -28.64 3.75 -16.96
CA GLY A 488 -27.68 2.89 -17.61
C GLY A 488 -28.35 1.68 -18.27
N THR A 489 -27.80 1.27 -19.42
CA THR A 489 -28.35 0.17 -20.23
C THR A 489 -27.34 -0.90 -20.59
N MET A 490 -26.11 -0.78 -20.13
CA MET A 490 -25.09 -1.81 -20.32
C MET A 490 -25.40 -3.03 -19.45
N GLU A 491 -24.99 -4.18 -19.92
CA GLU A 491 -25.00 -5.41 -19.14
C GLU A 491 -23.70 -5.50 -18.31
N GLU A 492 -23.74 -6.21 -17.19
CA GLU A 492 -22.56 -6.50 -16.39
C GLU A 492 -21.54 -7.31 -17.17
N ALA A 493 -20.28 -7.25 -16.77
CA ALA A 493 -19.23 -8.08 -17.33
C ALA A 493 -19.48 -9.55 -17.01
N LYS A 494 -18.89 -10.45 -17.78
CA LYS A 494 -18.84 -11.85 -17.39
C LYS A 494 -18.05 -11.98 -16.10
N GLY A 495 -18.52 -12.82 -15.19
CA GLY A 495 -17.80 -13.10 -13.95
C GLY A 495 -16.38 -13.57 -14.23
N LEU A 496 -15.48 -13.33 -13.29
CA LEU A 496 -14.14 -13.92 -13.32
C LEU A 496 -14.38 -15.44 -13.31
N GLU A 497 -13.99 -16.13 -14.41
CA GLU A 497 -14.02 -17.59 -14.43
C GLU A 497 -13.13 -18.04 -13.27
N ALA A 498 -13.66 -18.83 -12.34
CA ALA A 498 -12.85 -19.47 -11.34
C ALA A 498 -11.80 -20.28 -12.09
N GLU A 499 -10.54 -19.84 -12.07
CA GLU A 499 -9.44 -20.69 -12.48
C GLU A 499 -9.55 -21.95 -11.62
N GLU A 500 -9.63 -23.13 -12.28
CA GLU A 500 -9.75 -24.42 -11.59
C GLU A 500 -8.73 -24.46 -10.45
N GLU A 501 -9.20 -24.77 -9.24
CA GLU A 501 -8.46 -24.77 -7.98
C GLU A 501 -7.02 -25.32 -8.12
N GLY A 502 -6.10 -24.43 -8.49
CA GLY A 502 -4.69 -24.60 -8.25
C GLY A 502 -4.35 -23.77 -7.03
N THR A 503 -4.04 -24.42 -5.94
CA THR A 503 -3.56 -23.81 -4.71
C THR A 503 -2.46 -22.80 -4.98
N VAL A 504 -2.79 -21.50 -4.98
CA VAL A 504 -1.80 -20.44 -5.06
C VAL A 504 -1.23 -20.25 -3.66
N HIS A 505 -0.04 -20.76 -3.44
CA HIS A 505 0.73 -20.47 -2.24
C HIS A 505 1.18 -19.00 -2.28
N ALA A 506 0.89 -18.25 -1.22
CA ALA A 506 1.39 -16.90 -1.02
C ALA A 506 2.93 -16.90 -1.06
N GLY A 507 3.49 -16.29 -2.11
CA GLY A 507 4.94 -16.21 -2.31
C GLY A 507 5.39 -16.36 -3.78
N GLU A 508 4.49 -16.69 -4.70
CA GLU A 508 4.83 -16.81 -6.11
C GLU A 508 4.31 -15.59 -6.90
N THR A 509 5.23 -14.86 -7.46
CA THR A 509 4.99 -13.86 -8.50
C THR A 509 4.28 -14.50 -9.68
N ALA A 510 3.32 -13.79 -10.29
CA ALA A 510 2.45 -14.21 -11.38
C ALA A 510 3.14 -15.13 -12.39
N GLN A 511 2.70 -16.40 -12.48
CA GLN A 511 3.09 -17.32 -13.55
C GLN A 511 2.11 -17.24 -14.70
N GLY A 512 2.62 -16.88 -15.87
CA GLY A 512 1.92 -17.03 -17.13
C GLY A 512 1.65 -18.51 -17.45
N GLY A 513 0.49 -18.79 -18.04
CA GLY A 513 -0.06 -20.12 -18.24
C GLY A 513 0.85 -21.11 -18.99
N GLY A 514 1.04 -22.25 -18.39
CA GLY A 514 1.80 -23.38 -18.93
C GLY A 514 1.05 -24.16 -19.99
N GLY A 515 1.42 -23.98 -21.25
CA GLY A 515 1.07 -24.84 -22.37
C GLY A 515 2.12 -25.93 -22.57
N LYS A 516 1.71 -27.16 -22.77
CA LYS A 516 2.59 -28.30 -23.02
C LYS A 516 3.38 -28.15 -24.31
N GLY A 517 4.73 -28.11 -24.21
CA GLY A 517 5.68 -28.59 -25.20
C GLY A 517 5.61 -27.98 -26.60
N GLY A 518 5.87 -26.68 -26.75
CA GLY A 518 6.24 -26.03 -28.01
C GLY A 518 7.77 -25.89 -28.14
N ALA A 519 8.29 -25.60 -29.35
CA ALA A 519 9.69 -25.17 -29.50
C ALA A 519 9.92 -23.87 -28.72
N PRO A 520 11.13 -23.65 -28.15
CA PRO A 520 11.45 -22.43 -27.41
C PRO A 520 11.11 -21.16 -28.22
N ASN A 521 10.49 -20.18 -27.58
CA ASN A 521 9.99 -18.96 -28.20
C ASN A 521 10.76 -17.73 -27.69
N ALA A 522 11.62 -17.16 -28.55
CA ALA A 522 12.43 -16.01 -28.19
C ALA A 522 11.60 -14.73 -27.86
N GLU A 523 10.43 -14.53 -28.47
CA GLU A 523 9.57 -13.37 -28.18
C GLU A 523 8.97 -13.46 -26.76
N ALA A 524 8.51 -14.65 -26.34
CA ALA A 524 8.09 -14.90 -24.97
C ALA A 524 9.28 -14.80 -23.98
N GLY A 525 10.45 -15.26 -24.39
CA GLY A 525 11.69 -15.18 -23.60
C GLY A 525 12.17 -13.75 -23.36
N LYS A 526 11.81 -12.80 -24.22
CA LYS A 526 12.13 -11.39 -24.07
C LYS A 526 11.44 -10.78 -22.85
N GLU A 527 10.21 -11.14 -22.57
CA GLU A 527 9.48 -10.69 -21.39
C GLU A 527 10.14 -11.23 -20.12
N VAL A 528 10.43 -12.53 -20.08
CA VAL A 528 11.15 -13.15 -18.96
C VAL A 528 12.54 -12.53 -18.75
N PHE A 529 13.26 -12.22 -19.84
CA PHE A 529 14.56 -11.55 -19.74
C PHE A 529 14.44 -10.14 -19.15
N ALA A 530 13.43 -9.39 -19.57
CA ALA A 530 13.19 -8.04 -19.06
C ALA A 530 12.86 -8.04 -17.56
N GLU A 531 12.13 -9.03 -17.09
CA GLU A 531 11.69 -9.16 -15.71
C GLU A 531 12.80 -9.71 -14.80
N GLU A 532 13.48 -10.78 -15.19
CA GLU A 532 14.34 -11.55 -14.29
C GLU A 532 15.86 -11.38 -14.56
N CYS A 533 16.26 -11.06 -15.77
CA CYS A 533 17.66 -11.11 -16.18
C CYS A 533 18.28 -9.72 -16.40
N SER A 534 17.47 -8.76 -16.88
CA SER A 534 17.93 -7.44 -17.26
C SER A 534 18.49 -6.64 -16.08
N VAL A 535 18.03 -6.92 -14.88
CA VAL A 535 18.48 -6.29 -13.61
C VAL A 535 20.00 -6.43 -13.42
N CYS A 536 20.57 -7.58 -13.79
CA CYS A 536 22.00 -7.84 -13.70
C CYS A 536 22.73 -7.63 -15.04
N HIS A 537 22.14 -8.10 -16.14
CA HIS A 537 22.79 -8.14 -17.45
C HIS A 537 22.54 -6.90 -18.31
N GLY A 538 21.75 -5.92 -17.83
CA GLY A 538 21.30 -4.77 -18.62
C GLY A 538 20.18 -5.12 -19.59
N ALA A 539 19.33 -4.17 -19.95
CA ALA A 539 18.18 -4.39 -20.84
C ALA A 539 18.57 -4.87 -22.25
N ASP A 540 19.79 -4.61 -22.67
CA ASP A 540 20.39 -5.03 -23.94
C ASP A 540 21.28 -6.31 -23.81
N GLY A 541 21.42 -6.84 -22.61
CA GLY A 541 22.24 -8.01 -22.32
C GLY A 541 23.75 -7.79 -22.41
N LEU A 542 24.20 -6.54 -22.54
CA LEU A 542 25.62 -6.17 -22.67
C LEU A 542 26.33 -5.95 -21.33
N GLY A 543 25.67 -6.29 -20.23
CA GLY A 543 26.22 -6.14 -18.87
C GLY A 543 25.96 -4.74 -18.30
N GLY A 544 26.47 -4.48 -17.08
CA GLY A 544 26.44 -3.14 -16.51
C GLY A 544 26.00 -3.02 -15.04
N ASN A 545 25.20 -3.96 -14.53
CA ASN A 545 24.66 -3.93 -13.17
C ASN A 545 25.15 -5.11 -12.29
N GLY A 546 26.38 -5.58 -12.55
CA GLY A 546 26.99 -6.72 -11.84
C GLY A 546 26.97 -8.03 -12.62
N GLY A 547 26.15 -8.16 -13.66
CA GLY A 547 26.15 -9.26 -14.62
C GLY A 547 27.14 -9.00 -15.78
N PRO A 548 27.72 -10.06 -16.37
CA PRO A 548 28.60 -9.92 -17.52
C PRO A 548 27.83 -9.63 -18.81
N ASP A 549 28.53 -9.09 -19.80
CA ASP A 549 28.10 -9.00 -21.20
C ASP A 549 27.85 -10.41 -21.74
N LEU A 550 26.60 -10.74 -22.06
CA LEU A 550 26.16 -12.08 -22.51
C LEU A 550 26.72 -12.44 -23.88
N THR A 551 27.01 -11.47 -24.74
CA THR A 551 27.61 -11.74 -26.08
C THR A 551 29.02 -12.33 -25.97
N THR A 552 29.69 -12.13 -24.84
CA THR A 552 31.03 -12.66 -24.55
C THR A 552 31.01 -14.01 -23.84
N GLN A 553 29.85 -14.43 -23.31
CA GLN A 553 29.75 -15.64 -22.50
C GLN A 553 29.64 -16.92 -23.39
N PRO A 554 30.49 -17.92 -23.17
CA PRO A 554 30.43 -19.17 -23.99
C PRO A 554 29.09 -19.89 -23.91
N LYS A 555 28.49 -19.98 -22.71
CA LYS A 555 27.23 -20.70 -22.50
C LYS A 555 26.01 -19.98 -23.11
N ALA A 556 26.06 -18.66 -23.24
CA ALA A 556 25.01 -17.87 -23.86
C ALA A 556 24.92 -18.02 -25.38
N LYS A 557 25.88 -18.72 -26.00
CA LYS A 557 25.92 -18.93 -27.46
C LYS A 557 25.14 -20.15 -27.94
N GLU A 558 24.74 -21.02 -27.05
CA GLU A 558 24.03 -22.27 -27.36
C GLU A 558 22.82 -22.42 -26.44
N GLN A 559 21.68 -22.80 -27.00
CA GLN A 559 20.40 -22.98 -26.29
C GLN A 559 20.55 -23.76 -24.97
N LYS A 560 21.09 -24.97 -25.06
CA LYS A 560 21.28 -25.84 -23.91
C LYS A 560 22.22 -25.26 -22.84
N GLY A 561 23.26 -24.55 -23.29
CA GLY A 561 24.22 -23.91 -22.38
C GLY A 561 23.58 -22.75 -21.61
N ALA A 562 22.72 -21.96 -22.28
CA ALA A 562 21.96 -20.88 -21.68
C ALA A 562 20.89 -21.45 -20.72
N GLU A 563 20.13 -22.48 -21.12
CA GLU A 563 19.16 -23.16 -20.24
C GLU A 563 19.81 -23.69 -18.95
N GLU A 564 20.93 -24.40 -19.06
CA GLU A 564 21.64 -24.90 -17.88
C GLU A 564 22.16 -23.79 -16.97
N GLN A 565 22.60 -22.66 -17.53
CA GLN A 565 23.09 -21.53 -16.75
C GLN A 565 21.95 -20.81 -16.06
N VAL A 566 20.80 -20.63 -16.72
CA VAL A 566 19.61 -20.03 -16.12
C VAL A 566 19.08 -20.95 -15.02
N ALA A 567 18.89 -22.23 -15.30
CA ALA A 567 18.36 -23.18 -14.32
C ALA A 567 19.21 -23.26 -13.04
N LYS A 568 20.53 -23.48 -13.21
CA LYS A 568 21.44 -23.82 -12.08
C LYS A 568 22.20 -22.65 -11.50
N GLY A 569 22.22 -21.52 -12.18
CA GLY A 569 23.02 -20.37 -11.76
C GLY A 569 24.53 -20.64 -11.82
N GLY A 570 25.29 -19.88 -11.04
CA GLY A 570 26.74 -20.04 -10.87
C GLY A 570 27.54 -18.83 -11.37
N GLY A 571 28.74 -18.61 -10.79
CA GLY A 571 29.57 -17.45 -11.11
C GLY A 571 29.00 -16.12 -10.62
N GLY A 572 28.13 -16.14 -9.59
CA GLY A 572 27.43 -14.97 -9.05
C GLY A 572 25.99 -14.81 -9.57
N MET A 573 25.58 -15.62 -10.56
CA MET A 573 24.21 -15.66 -11.05
C MET A 573 23.36 -16.59 -10.16
N PRO A 574 22.16 -16.19 -9.68
CA PRO A 574 21.26 -17.06 -8.94
C PRO A 574 20.76 -18.23 -9.81
N ALA A 575 20.29 -19.29 -9.17
CA ALA A 575 19.60 -20.39 -9.85
C ALA A 575 18.12 -20.05 -9.99
N PHE A 576 17.56 -20.26 -11.18
CA PHE A 576 16.14 -20.00 -11.47
C PHE A 576 15.31 -21.29 -11.59
N GLU A 577 15.93 -22.48 -11.43
CA GLU A 577 15.22 -23.75 -11.31
C GLU A 577 14.35 -23.74 -10.06
N GLY A 578 13.02 -23.71 -10.23
CA GLY A 578 12.04 -23.54 -9.14
C GLY A 578 11.44 -22.12 -9.03
N THR A 579 12.01 -21.14 -9.73
CA THR A 579 11.44 -19.78 -9.84
C THR A 579 10.81 -19.58 -11.21
N LEU A 580 11.46 -20.11 -12.26
CA LEU A 580 10.96 -20.14 -13.63
C LEU A 580 10.58 -21.58 -14.02
N SER A 581 9.52 -21.74 -14.80
CA SER A 581 9.14 -23.01 -15.39
C SER A 581 10.18 -23.47 -16.43
N GLU A 582 10.20 -24.77 -16.76
CA GLU A 582 11.07 -25.29 -17.81
C GLU A 582 10.85 -24.60 -19.17
N GLU A 583 9.61 -24.17 -19.45
CA GLU A 583 9.25 -23.43 -20.66
C GLU A 583 9.80 -22.00 -20.63
N GLU A 584 9.71 -21.28 -19.55
CA GLU A 584 10.27 -19.93 -19.39
C GLU A 584 11.79 -19.95 -19.44
N ILE A 585 12.44 -20.94 -18.83
CA ILE A 585 13.89 -21.15 -18.93
C ILE A 585 14.29 -21.40 -20.39
N ALA A 586 13.54 -22.21 -21.11
CA ALA A 586 13.80 -22.49 -22.52
C ALA A 586 13.57 -21.23 -23.39
N ASN A 587 12.51 -20.48 -23.13
CA ASN A 587 12.17 -19.27 -23.86
C ASN A 587 13.19 -18.15 -23.63
N VAL A 588 13.59 -17.88 -22.39
CA VAL A 588 14.59 -16.85 -22.10
C VAL A 588 15.97 -17.23 -22.64
N ALA A 589 16.32 -18.51 -22.62
CA ALA A 589 17.53 -19.01 -23.27
C ALA A 589 17.51 -18.79 -24.79
N ALA A 590 16.36 -19.01 -25.44
CA ALA A 590 16.19 -18.72 -26.86
C ALA A 590 16.36 -17.22 -27.17
N TYR A 591 15.77 -16.33 -26.36
CA TYR A 591 15.95 -14.90 -26.52
C TYR A 591 17.41 -14.46 -26.38
N VAL A 592 18.11 -14.99 -25.38
CA VAL A 592 19.54 -14.70 -25.19
C VAL A 592 20.36 -15.16 -26.39
N VAL A 593 20.12 -16.37 -26.91
CA VAL A 593 20.89 -16.94 -28.01
C VAL A 593 20.58 -16.25 -29.34
N GLU A 594 19.30 -16.05 -29.66
CA GLU A 594 18.86 -15.59 -30.98
C GLU A 594 18.93 -14.08 -31.13
N ASP A 595 18.51 -13.35 -30.10
CA ASP A 595 18.34 -11.89 -30.19
C ASP A 595 19.50 -11.11 -29.59
N ILE A 596 20.01 -11.48 -28.42
CA ILE A 596 21.13 -10.80 -27.78
C ILE A 596 22.45 -11.22 -28.43
N VAL A 597 22.76 -12.51 -28.43
CA VAL A 597 24.03 -13.02 -28.97
C VAL A 597 24.00 -13.06 -30.51
N GLY A 598 22.84 -13.42 -31.09
CA GLY A 598 22.63 -13.47 -32.56
C GLY A 598 22.58 -12.07 -33.22
N GLY A 599 22.56 -11.00 -32.45
CA GLY A 599 22.75 -9.63 -32.95
C GLY A 599 21.56 -9.01 -33.66
N LYS A 600 20.33 -9.41 -33.37
CA LYS A 600 19.11 -8.74 -33.87
C LYS A 600 18.86 -7.37 -33.24
N TYR A 601 19.51 -7.05 -32.11
CA TYR A 601 19.46 -5.72 -31.49
C TYR A 601 20.39 -4.73 -32.21
N PRO A 602 19.94 -3.50 -32.53
CA PRO A 602 20.80 -2.50 -33.14
C PRO A 602 21.91 -2.09 -32.17
N ARG A 603 23.15 -2.47 -32.48
CA ARG A 603 24.34 -2.02 -31.74
C ARG A 603 24.38 -0.49 -31.71
N ARG A 604 24.29 0.13 -30.54
CA ARG A 604 24.62 1.54 -30.39
C ARG A 604 26.09 1.71 -30.75
N ARG A 605 26.36 2.34 -31.90
CA ARG A 605 27.70 2.84 -32.19
C ARG A 605 27.98 4.02 -31.25
N CYS A 606 29.06 3.95 -30.51
CA CYS A 606 29.62 5.07 -29.77
C CYS A 606 29.97 6.22 -30.70
#